data_4b65d4cb5222d5c3d935579e43e5b97b
#
_entry.id   4b65d4cb5222d5c3d935579e43e5b97b
#
_cell.length_a   1.000
_cell.length_b   1.000
_cell.length_c   1.000
_cell.angle_alpha   90.00
_cell.angle_beta   90.00
_cell.angle_gamma   90.00
#
_symmetry.space_group_name_H-M   'P 1'
#
loop_
_entity.id
_entity.type
_entity.pdbx_description
1 polymer ?
#
loop_
_entity_poly.entity_id
_entity_poly.type
_entity_poly.pdbx_seq_one_letter_code
_entity_poly.pdbx_strand_id
1 'polypeptide(L)'
;KTKVGDVMLTHVATIEADALLEDAIKVMRTKSIGVLPVMEKNQLVGIITNNDIFDAFLKISGYENGGVRVTLKITKEHHGILAVIAKELADAQMNIETIVVNRLSKGIFVEIQLATKDTEKVKAVLTSDDYELVDVVLTNTIM
;
A
#
# COMPACT_ATOMS: atom_id res chain seq x y z
N LYS A 1 -33.13 -30.82 15.92
CA LYS A 1 -31.82 -30.15 16.18
C LYS A 1 -31.23 -29.76 14.83
N THR A 2 -31.15 -28.45 14.56
CA THR A 2 -30.60 -27.91 13.31
C THR A 2 -29.08 -28.10 13.26
N LYS A 3 -28.56 -28.61 12.15
CA LYS A 3 -27.14 -28.85 11.92
C LYS A 3 -26.57 -27.74 11.02
N VAL A 4 -25.26 -27.59 11.01
CA VAL A 4 -24.57 -26.59 10.13
C VAL A 4 -24.92 -26.86 8.66
N GLY A 5 -24.94 -28.11 8.22
CA GLY A 5 -25.30 -28.50 6.86
C GLY A 5 -26.70 -28.11 6.41
N ASP A 6 -27.63 -27.89 7.36
CA ASP A 6 -29.00 -27.49 7.06
C ASP A 6 -29.12 -26.00 6.71
N VAL A 7 -28.10 -25.18 7.07
CA VAL A 7 -28.11 -23.70 6.95
C VAL A 7 -26.92 -23.14 6.16
N MET A 8 -25.89 -23.94 5.87
CA MET A 8 -24.72 -23.49 5.13
C MET A 8 -25.05 -23.15 3.68
N LEU A 9 -24.29 -22.22 3.12
CA LEU A 9 -24.28 -21.96 1.70
C LEU A 9 -23.41 -23.00 0.98
N THR A 10 -23.91 -23.53 -0.13
CA THR A 10 -23.22 -24.54 -0.95
C THR A 10 -22.51 -23.93 -2.16
N HIS A 11 -22.91 -22.74 -2.58
CA HIS A 11 -22.31 -21.99 -3.67
C HIS A 11 -21.67 -20.74 -3.10
N VAL A 12 -20.37 -20.84 -2.75
CA VAL A 12 -19.59 -19.74 -2.19
C VAL A 12 -18.61 -19.19 -3.24
N ALA A 13 -18.37 -17.88 -3.20
CA ALA A 13 -17.29 -17.30 -3.96
C ALA A 13 -15.95 -17.79 -3.41
N THR A 14 -15.00 -18.06 -4.30
CA THR A 14 -13.64 -18.48 -4.00
C THR A 14 -12.64 -17.66 -4.79
N ILE A 15 -11.37 -17.75 -4.43
CA ILE A 15 -10.25 -17.14 -5.17
C ILE A 15 -9.11 -18.14 -5.29
N GLU A 16 -8.36 -18.11 -6.38
CA GLU A 16 -7.17 -18.95 -6.53
C GLU A 16 -5.99 -18.36 -5.74
N ALA A 17 -5.12 -19.23 -5.24
CA ALA A 17 -3.98 -18.84 -4.40
C ALA A 17 -2.96 -17.96 -5.11
N ASP A 18 -2.87 -18.04 -6.43
CA ASP A 18 -1.99 -17.23 -7.28
C ASP A 18 -2.64 -15.96 -7.85
N ALA A 19 -3.90 -15.67 -7.48
CA ALA A 19 -4.57 -14.43 -7.84
C ALA A 19 -3.95 -13.23 -7.12
N LEU A 20 -4.11 -12.03 -7.72
CA LEU A 20 -3.68 -10.80 -7.07
C LEU A 20 -4.52 -10.51 -5.82
N LEU A 21 -3.89 -9.87 -4.83
CA LEU A 21 -4.61 -9.44 -3.63
C LEU A 21 -5.79 -8.52 -3.98
N GLU A 22 -5.62 -7.66 -4.97
CA GLU A 22 -6.65 -6.76 -5.49
C GLU A 22 -7.86 -7.50 -6.07
N ASP A 23 -7.66 -8.67 -6.68
CA ASP A 23 -8.75 -9.51 -7.17
C ASP A 23 -9.58 -10.05 -6.01
N ALA A 24 -8.93 -10.51 -4.95
CA ALA A 24 -9.61 -10.94 -3.72
C ALA A 24 -10.42 -9.79 -3.10
N ILE A 25 -9.82 -8.62 -2.97
CA ILE A 25 -10.49 -7.40 -2.46
C ILE A 25 -11.72 -7.06 -3.30
N LYS A 26 -11.59 -7.11 -4.63
CA LYS A 26 -12.70 -6.82 -5.55
C LYS A 26 -13.86 -7.80 -5.38
N VAL A 27 -13.57 -9.10 -5.27
CA VAL A 27 -14.60 -10.13 -5.01
C VAL A 27 -15.28 -9.89 -3.68
N MET A 28 -14.51 -9.68 -2.60
CA MET A 28 -15.04 -9.46 -1.26
C MET A 28 -15.91 -8.21 -1.19
N ARG A 29 -15.50 -7.12 -1.84
CA ARG A 29 -16.28 -5.87 -1.94
C ARG A 29 -17.57 -6.05 -2.74
N THR A 30 -17.48 -6.67 -3.92
CA THR A 30 -18.64 -6.86 -4.81
C THR A 30 -19.69 -7.76 -4.18
N LYS A 31 -19.27 -8.77 -3.45
CA LYS A 31 -20.16 -9.73 -2.80
C LYS A 31 -20.50 -9.40 -1.35
N SER A 32 -19.94 -8.31 -0.81
CA SER A 32 -20.14 -7.88 0.59
C SER A 32 -19.82 -8.99 1.60
N ILE A 33 -18.70 -9.67 1.40
CA ILE A 33 -18.23 -10.76 2.27
C ILE A 33 -16.90 -10.38 2.94
N GLY A 34 -16.73 -10.82 4.19
CA GLY A 34 -15.53 -10.56 4.99
C GLY A 34 -14.51 -11.70 5.00
N VAL A 35 -14.86 -12.83 4.39
CA VAL A 35 -14.03 -14.04 4.31
C VAL A 35 -14.18 -14.64 2.92
N LEU A 36 -13.07 -15.04 2.32
CA LEU A 36 -13.03 -15.64 1.00
C LEU A 36 -12.17 -16.92 1.05
N PRO A 37 -12.73 -18.09 0.73
CA PRO A 37 -11.96 -19.32 0.62
C PRO A 37 -10.96 -19.25 -0.51
N VAL A 38 -9.75 -19.75 -0.26
CA VAL A 38 -8.64 -19.77 -1.21
C VAL A 38 -8.44 -21.19 -1.73
N MET A 39 -8.43 -21.34 -3.04
CA MET A 39 -8.31 -22.61 -3.73
C MET A 39 -6.95 -22.74 -4.43
N GLU A 40 -6.46 -23.96 -4.50
CA GLU A 40 -5.34 -24.35 -5.35
C GLU A 40 -5.62 -25.75 -5.91
N LYS A 41 -5.55 -25.89 -7.24
CA LYS A 41 -5.81 -27.19 -7.92
C LYS A 41 -7.12 -27.84 -7.48
N ASN A 42 -8.19 -27.05 -7.39
CA ASN A 42 -9.52 -27.45 -6.95
C ASN A 42 -9.60 -27.95 -5.48
N GLN A 43 -8.60 -27.63 -4.67
CA GLN A 43 -8.59 -27.93 -3.24
C GLN A 43 -8.59 -26.64 -2.41
N LEU A 44 -9.33 -26.66 -1.31
CA LEU A 44 -9.30 -25.58 -0.33
C LEU A 44 -7.96 -25.60 0.40
N VAL A 45 -7.14 -24.52 0.25
CA VAL A 45 -5.84 -24.41 0.89
C VAL A 45 -5.79 -23.38 2.00
N GLY A 46 -6.80 -22.51 2.10
CA GLY A 46 -6.87 -21.50 3.14
C GLY A 46 -8.08 -20.59 3.00
N ILE A 47 -8.07 -19.53 3.78
CA ILE A 47 -9.03 -18.44 3.71
C ILE A 47 -8.29 -17.10 3.75
N ILE A 48 -8.87 -16.07 3.15
CA ILE A 48 -8.43 -14.69 3.31
C ILE A 48 -9.56 -13.88 3.94
N THR A 49 -9.22 -13.05 4.91
CA THR A 49 -10.17 -12.23 5.67
C THR A 49 -9.87 -10.74 5.48
N ASN A 50 -10.80 -9.88 5.91
CA ASN A 50 -10.56 -8.43 5.95
C ASN A 50 -9.31 -8.07 6.77
N ASN A 51 -9.06 -8.77 7.89
CA ASN A 51 -7.88 -8.52 8.71
C ASN A 51 -6.58 -8.86 7.97
N ASP A 52 -6.56 -9.97 7.21
CA ASP A 52 -5.40 -10.33 6.40
C ASP A 52 -5.10 -9.23 5.36
N ILE A 53 -6.14 -8.62 4.79
CA ILE A 53 -6.01 -7.50 3.84
C ILE A 53 -5.45 -6.26 4.55
N PHE A 54 -5.92 -5.94 5.75
CA PHE A 54 -5.41 -4.80 6.53
C PHE A 54 -3.93 -5.00 6.89
N ASP A 55 -3.56 -6.19 7.34
CA ASP A 55 -2.17 -6.54 7.64
C ASP A 55 -1.29 -6.46 6.39
N ALA A 56 -1.77 -6.97 5.26
CA ALA A 56 -1.06 -6.87 3.99
C ALA A 56 -0.85 -5.41 3.56
N PHE A 57 -1.85 -4.55 3.74
CA PHE A 57 -1.73 -3.12 3.44
C PHE A 57 -0.67 -2.43 4.30
N LEU A 58 -0.64 -2.69 5.60
CA LEU A 58 0.37 -2.14 6.50
C LEU A 58 1.79 -2.55 6.10
N LYS A 59 1.97 -3.80 5.66
CA LYS A 59 3.25 -4.31 5.15
C LYS A 59 3.65 -3.67 3.82
N ILE A 60 2.75 -3.69 2.83
CA ILE A 60 3.00 -3.16 1.48
C ILE A 60 3.29 -1.65 1.53
N SER A 61 2.63 -0.92 2.43
CA SER A 61 2.85 0.53 2.60
C SER A 61 4.16 0.88 3.30
N GLY A 62 4.89 -0.09 3.84
CA GLY A 62 6.10 0.12 4.63
C GLY A 62 5.86 0.74 6.01
N TYR A 63 4.58 0.88 6.43
CA TYR A 63 4.23 1.54 7.69
C TYR A 63 4.83 0.82 8.92
N GLU A 64 4.81 -0.51 8.93
CA GLU A 64 5.28 -1.32 10.05
C GLU A 64 6.78 -1.15 10.32
N ASN A 65 7.57 -0.88 9.30
CA ASN A 65 9.01 -0.65 9.43
C ASN A 65 9.33 0.69 10.12
N GLY A 66 8.35 1.58 10.20
CA GLY A 66 8.55 2.95 10.65
C GLY A 66 9.37 3.77 9.65
N GLY A 67 9.83 4.93 10.06
CA GLY A 67 10.61 5.84 9.24
C GLY A 67 9.89 7.15 8.94
N VAL A 68 10.27 7.81 7.86
CA VAL A 68 9.68 9.09 7.44
C VAL A 68 8.79 8.88 6.22
N ARG A 69 7.55 9.34 6.29
CA ARG A 69 6.66 9.47 5.13
C ARG A 69 6.69 10.89 4.61
N VAL A 70 6.91 11.00 3.31
CA VAL A 70 6.95 12.26 2.59
C VAL A 70 5.81 12.33 1.60
N THR A 71 5.13 13.46 1.54
CA THR A 71 4.16 13.76 0.49
C THR A 71 4.68 14.91 -0.35
N LEU A 72 4.84 14.67 -1.64
CA LEU A 72 5.23 15.65 -2.64
C LEU A 72 4.05 15.94 -3.57
N LYS A 73 3.83 17.19 -3.92
CA LYS A 73 2.93 17.59 -5.01
C LYS A 73 3.77 17.94 -6.23
N ILE A 74 3.55 17.24 -7.32
CA ILE A 74 4.26 17.51 -8.57
C ILE A 74 3.74 18.81 -9.17
N THR A 75 4.62 19.76 -9.39
CA THR A 75 4.32 21.07 -10.00
C THR A 75 4.66 21.12 -11.48
N LYS A 76 5.69 20.38 -11.89
CA LYS A 76 6.12 20.25 -13.28
C LYS A 76 6.20 18.77 -13.66
N GLU A 77 5.12 18.24 -14.23
CA GLU A 77 5.12 16.86 -14.68
C GLU A 77 5.93 16.69 -15.96
N HIS A 78 6.87 15.75 -15.93
CA HIS A 78 7.66 15.34 -17.09
C HIS A 78 8.11 13.90 -16.97
N HIS A 79 8.50 13.28 -18.08
CA HIS A 79 9.12 11.97 -18.06
C HIS A 79 10.41 12.04 -17.24
N GLY A 80 10.54 11.18 -16.24
CA GLY A 80 11.72 11.11 -15.38
C GLY A 80 11.61 11.89 -14.06
N ILE A 81 10.45 12.50 -13.71
CA ILE A 81 10.30 13.17 -12.40
C ILE A 81 10.64 12.25 -11.22
N LEU A 82 10.24 10.97 -11.28
CA LEU A 82 10.58 9.99 -10.25
C LEU A 82 12.09 9.73 -10.19
N ALA A 83 12.79 9.79 -11.33
CA ALA A 83 14.25 9.64 -11.36
C ALA A 83 14.95 10.82 -10.65
N VAL A 84 14.43 12.03 -10.80
CA VAL A 84 14.93 13.21 -10.07
C VAL A 84 14.79 13.01 -8.57
N ILE A 85 13.60 12.64 -8.10
CA ILE A 85 13.32 12.40 -6.68
C ILE A 85 14.20 11.25 -6.14
N ALA A 86 14.26 10.14 -6.86
CA ALA A 86 15.05 8.97 -6.46
C ALA A 86 16.55 9.29 -6.40
N LYS A 87 17.04 10.14 -7.32
CA LYS A 87 18.44 10.56 -7.32
C LYS A 87 18.77 11.44 -6.10
N GLU A 88 17.94 12.41 -5.77
CA GLU A 88 18.14 13.24 -4.58
C GLU A 88 18.22 12.40 -3.30
N LEU A 89 17.33 11.41 -3.17
CA LEU A 89 17.33 10.50 -2.03
C LEU A 89 18.53 9.55 -2.03
N ALA A 90 18.91 9.03 -3.19
CA ALA A 90 20.09 8.17 -3.33
C ALA A 90 21.38 8.89 -3.01
N ASP A 91 21.57 10.12 -3.50
CA ASP A 91 22.74 10.95 -3.22
C ASP A 91 22.86 11.28 -1.72
N ALA A 92 21.75 11.33 -1.01
CA ALA A 92 21.70 11.49 0.45
C ALA A 92 21.77 10.17 1.23
N GLN A 93 21.97 9.04 0.54
CA GLN A 93 22.02 7.69 1.13
C GLN A 93 20.74 7.31 1.90
N MET A 94 19.59 7.72 1.38
CA MET A 94 18.27 7.38 1.93
C MET A 94 17.62 6.27 1.11
N ASN A 95 17.28 5.18 1.77
CA ASN A 95 16.56 4.07 1.14
C ASN A 95 15.07 4.34 1.06
N ILE A 96 14.50 4.10 -0.11
CA ILE A 96 13.05 4.14 -0.35
C ILE A 96 12.48 2.75 -0.01
N GLU A 97 11.55 2.69 0.94
CA GLU A 97 10.79 1.47 1.27
C GLU A 97 9.63 1.28 0.30
N THR A 98 8.86 2.33 0.08
CA THR A 98 7.77 2.36 -0.91
C THR A 98 7.66 3.73 -1.55
N ILE A 99 7.12 3.74 -2.77
CA ILE A 99 6.77 4.96 -3.48
C ILE A 99 5.43 4.74 -4.20
N VAL A 100 4.51 5.67 -4.04
CA VAL A 100 3.18 5.62 -4.65
C VAL A 100 2.90 6.94 -5.36
N VAL A 101 2.44 6.86 -6.60
CA VAL A 101 2.02 8.02 -7.38
C VAL A 101 0.50 8.04 -7.45
N ASN A 102 -0.10 9.07 -6.86
CA ASN A 102 -1.54 9.30 -6.85
C ASN A 102 -1.90 10.41 -7.83
N ARG A 103 -2.65 10.08 -8.88
CA ARG A 103 -3.19 11.03 -9.86
C ARG A 103 -4.62 11.37 -9.47
N LEU A 104 -4.79 12.51 -8.80
CA LEU A 104 -6.07 12.98 -8.28
C LEU A 104 -6.55 14.21 -9.07
N SER A 105 -7.83 14.54 -8.96
CA SER A 105 -8.38 15.76 -9.60
C SER A 105 -7.70 17.04 -9.13
N LYS A 106 -7.18 17.07 -7.92
CA LYS A 106 -6.44 18.21 -7.32
C LYS A 106 -4.94 18.24 -7.65
N GLY A 107 -4.45 17.26 -8.42
CA GLY A 107 -3.04 17.20 -8.83
C GLY A 107 -2.42 15.82 -8.66
N ILE A 108 -1.13 15.75 -8.97
CA ILE A 108 -0.32 14.54 -8.86
C ILE A 108 0.48 14.61 -7.56
N PHE A 109 0.33 13.58 -6.75
CA PHE A 109 1.02 13.45 -5.47
C PHE A 109 1.90 12.21 -5.49
N VAL A 110 3.10 12.35 -4.94
CA VAL A 110 4.02 11.24 -4.72
C VAL A 110 4.18 11.06 -3.22
N GLU A 111 3.83 9.89 -2.73
CA GLU A 111 4.05 9.50 -1.34
C GLU A 111 5.21 8.53 -1.27
N ILE A 112 6.17 8.82 -0.39
CA ILE A 112 7.39 8.03 -0.25
C ILE A 112 7.56 7.66 1.20
N GLN A 113 7.74 6.37 1.47
CA GLN A 113 8.17 5.86 2.77
C GLN A 113 9.69 5.67 2.72
N LEU A 114 10.40 6.30 3.63
CA LEU A 114 11.85 6.25 3.76
C LEU A 114 12.26 5.50 5.01
N ALA A 115 13.35 4.76 4.94
CA ALA A 115 13.90 4.03 6.08
C ALA A 115 14.51 4.94 7.17
N THR A 116 14.83 6.17 6.86
CA THR A 116 15.37 7.15 7.82
C THR A 116 14.31 7.63 8.82
N LYS A 117 14.74 8.06 10.00
CA LYS A 117 13.89 8.73 10.99
C LYS A 117 14.18 10.24 11.12
N ASP A 118 15.11 10.76 10.33
CA ASP A 118 15.54 12.16 10.36
C ASP A 118 14.70 13.02 9.42
N THR A 119 13.63 13.61 9.95
CA THR A 119 12.71 14.46 9.20
C THR A 119 13.38 15.74 8.67
N GLU A 120 14.29 16.33 9.43
CA GLU A 120 14.96 17.58 9.04
C GLU A 120 15.93 17.34 7.88
N LYS A 121 16.66 16.22 7.91
CA LYS A 121 17.52 15.82 6.79
C LYS A 121 16.71 15.57 5.53
N VAL A 122 15.54 14.92 5.63
CA VAL A 122 14.64 14.70 4.50
C VAL A 122 14.18 16.02 3.87
N LYS A 123 13.75 16.98 4.69
CA LYS A 123 13.36 18.32 4.22
C LYS A 123 14.50 19.06 3.52
N ALA A 124 15.73 18.89 4.01
CA ALA A 124 16.91 19.54 3.43
C ALA A 124 17.33 18.94 2.08
N VAL A 125 17.02 17.66 1.84
CA VAL A 125 17.43 16.92 0.63
C VAL A 125 16.45 17.13 -0.53
N LEU A 126 15.15 17.17 -0.24
CA LEU A 126 14.10 17.25 -1.26
C LEU A 126 13.82 18.73 -1.61
N THR A 127 14.57 19.26 -2.56
CA THR A 127 14.62 20.70 -2.87
C THR A 127 14.41 21.06 -4.35
N SER A 128 14.05 20.10 -5.21
CA SER A 128 13.80 20.37 -6.63
C SER A 128 12.60 21.30 -6.82
N ASP A 129 12.68 22.17 -7.85
CA ASP A 129 11.57 23.04 -8.26
C ASP A 129 10.45 22.33 -9.03
N ASP A 130 10.61 21.02 -9.30
CA ASP A 130 9.65 20.23 -10.06
C ASP A 130 8.49 19.72 -9.19
N TYR A 131 8.61 19.87 -7.88
CA TYR A 131 7.60 19.48 -6.90
C TYR A 131 7.60 20.41 -5.69
N GLU A 132 6.52 20.36 -4.93
CA GLU A 132 6.35 21.01 -3.63
C GLU A 132 6.36 19.96 -2.52
N LEU A 133 7.13 20.19 -1.46
CA LEU A 133 7.12 19.39 -0.25
C LEU A 133 5.87 19.71 0.56
N VAL A 134 4.88 18.81 0.58
CA VAL A 134 3.59 19.03 1.24
C VAL A 134 3.64 18.64 2.71
N ASP A 135 4.21 17.47 3.00
CA ASP A 135 4.25 16.94 4.36
C ASP A 135 5.45 16.00 4.57
N VAL A 136 5.95 15.98 5.80
CA VAL A 136 7.03 15.06 6.25
C VAL A 136 6.70 14.63 7.67
N VAL A 137 6.38 13.35 7.85
CA VAL A 137 5.94 12.81 9.14
C VAL A 137 6.66 11.51 9.49
N LEU A 138 6.85 11.27 10.79
CA LEU A 138 7.27 9.97 11.29
C LEU A 138 6.09 9.00 11.29
N THR A 139 6.33 7.76 10.84
CA THR A 139 5.33 6.68 10.83
C THR A 139 5.60 5.68 11.95
N ASN A 140 4.56 4.90 12.31
CA ASN A 140 4.59 3.89 13.36
C ASN A 140 5.07 4.45 14.72
N THR A 141 4.56 5.64 15.06
CA THR A 141 4.83 6.28 16.36
C THR A 141 3.76 5.99 17.41
N ILE A 142 2.68 5.34 17.01
CA ILE A 142 1.59 4.91 17.89
C ILE A 142 1.97 3.55 18.47
N MET A 143 2.17 3.53 19.77
CA MET A 143 2.33 2.30 20.53
C MET A 143 1.06 1.93 21.27
#